data_007ab9c333b0beb3a14846a0d0d8f29c
#
_entry.id   007ab9c333b0beb3a14846a0d0d8f29c
#
_cell.length_a   1.000
_cell.length_b   1.000
_cell.length_c   1.000
_cell.angle_alpha   90.00
_cell.angle_beta   90.00
_cell.angle_gamma   90.00
#
_symmetry.space_group_name_H-M   'P 1'
#
loop_
_entity.id
_entity.type
_entity.pdbx_description
1 polymer ?
#
loop_
_entity_poly.entity_id
_entity_poly.type
_entity_poly.pdbx_seq_one_letter_code
_entity_poly.pdbx_strand_id
1 'polypeptide(L)'
;MEKKPYHHKNLKNELIEKGIELVNKFGLEQLSLRKVAQACNVSHAAPYSHFSNKEELFRAMQLHITEQFTAILQQTILKYQGSPMFLSEFGKAYISFFINNPQYFEFLLQQGNMQICLDIDSKERDNYKPFVIYKEQVLQLLQYSDMTSEKKEDFVIALFAYVHGLTALATMKNVHYSKKWEDKLSDLIQTFSCDF
;
A
#
# COMPACT_ATOMS: atom_id res chain seq x y z
N MET A 1 -15.52 13.84 38.54
CA MET A 1 -14.83 13.74 37.22
C MET A 1 -15.70 12.89 36.31
N GLU A 2 -16.49 13.54 35.47
CA GLU A 2 -17.36 12.85 34.50
C GLU A 2 -16.51 12.23 33.41
N LYS A 3 -16.55 10.91 33.26
CA LYS A 3 -16.01 10.21 32.08
C LYS A 3 -16.90 10.56 30.88
N LYS A 4 -16.38 11.38 29.96
CA LYS A 4 -17.02 11.58 28.64
C LYS A 4 -17.26 10.21 27.99
N PRO A 5 -18.47 9.94 27.48
CA PRO A 5 -18.72 8.71 26.74
C PRO A 5 -17.85 8.72 25.47
N TYR A 6 -16.85 7.86 25.44
CA TYR A 6 -15.98 7.62 24.27
C TYR A 6 -16.84 6.96 23.18
N HIS A 7 -17.04 7.66 22.06
CA HIS A 7 -17.86 7.20 20.96
C HIS A 7 -17.20 5.99 20.28
N HIS A 8 -17.70 4.80 20.58
CA HIS A 8 -17.31 3.51 19.97
C HIS A 8 -17.59 3.37 18.46
N LYS A 9 -17.94 4.44 17.75
CA LYS A 9 -18.26 4.38 16.32
C LYS A 9 -17.10 3.99 15.42
N ASN A 10 -15.84 3.97 15.91
CA ASN A 10 -14.67 3.65 15.11
C ASN A 10 -13.66 2.71 15.80
N LEU A 11 -14.05 2.00 16.87
CA LEU A 11 -13.11 1.17 17.64
C LEU A 11 -12.43 0.11 16.78
N LYS A 12 -13.14 -0.49 15.83
CA LYS A 12 -12.56 -1.50 14.91
C LYS A 12 -11.36 -0.92 14.16
N ASN A 13 -11.49 0.28 13.57
CA ASN A 13 -10.40 0.91 12.84
C ASN A 13 -9.26 1.35 13.77
N GLU A 14 -9.58 1.85 14.96
CA GLU A 14 -8.56 2.21 15.96
C GLU A 14 -7.75 0.99 16.40
N LEU A 15 -8.39 -0.16 16.60
CA LEU A 15 -7.71 -1.43 16.90
C LEU A 15 -6.80 -1.85 15.74
N ILE A 16 -7.24 -1.69 14.49
CA ILE A 16 -6.45 -1.99 13.29
C ILE A 16 -5.21 -1.10 13.23
N GLU A 17 -5.37 0.23 13.33
CA GLU A 17 -4.26 1.18 13.26
C GLU A 17 -3.23 0.96 14.38
N LYS A 18 -3.71 0.79 15.61
CA LYS A 18 -2.82 0.49 16.74
C LYS A 18 -2.16 -0.88 16.62
N GLY A 19 -2.84 -1.83 16.01
CA GLY A 19 -2.25 -3.12 15.66
C GLY A 19 -1.09 -2.97 14.68
N ILE A 20 -1.24 -2.18 13.61
CA ILE A 20 -0.19 -1.89 12.61
C ILE A 20 1.02 -1.23 13.29
N GLU A 21 0.80 -0.20 14.13
CA GLU A 21 1.86 0.46 14.89
C GLU A 21 2.64 -0.53 15.79
N LEU A 22 1.93 -1.42 16.48
CA LEU A 22 2.54 -2.42 17.37
C LEU A 22 3.36 -3.45 16.59
N VAL A 23 2.86 -3.92 15.44
CA VAL A 23 3.58 -4.86 14.58
C VAL A 23 4.87 -4.24 14.05
N ASN A 24 4.83 -3.01 13.54
CA ASN A 24 6.00 -2.32 13.04
C ASN A 24 7.06 -2.09 14.14
N LYS A 25 6.60 -1.82 15.37
CA LYS A 25 7.51 -1.53 16.48
C LYS A 25 8.12 -2.77 17.13
N PHE A 26 7.35 -3.84 17.25
CA PHE A 26 7.71 -4.99 18.08
C PHE A 26 7.71 -6.32 17.32
N GLY A 27 7.29 -6.34 16.06
CA GLY A 27 7.12 -7.54 15.25
C GLY A 27 5.78 -8.26 15.49
N LEU A 28 5.38 -9.07 14.50
CA LEU A 28 4.12 -9.82 14.52
C LEU A 28 4.01 -10.81 15.70
N GLU A 29 5.12 -11.41 16.10
CA GLU A 29 5.16 -12.36 17.21
C GLU A 29 4.71 -11.73 18.53
N GLN A 30 4.93 -10.42 18.69
CA GLN A 30 4.55 -9.68 19.89
C GLN A 30 3.12 -9.14 19.85
N LEU A 31 2.41 -9.26 18.72
CA LEU A 31 1.02 -8.84 18.59
C LEU A 31 0.10 -9.72 19.44
N SER A 32 -0.81 -9.08 20.19
CA SER A 32 -1.93 -9.74 20.85
C SER A 32 -3.10 -8.78 21.00
N LEU A 33 -4.33 -9.30 20.98
CA LEU A 33 -5.54 -8.49 21.19
C LEU A 33 -5.50 -7.71 22.51
N ARG A 34 -4.88 -8.27 23.56
CA ARG A 34 -4.72 -7.57 24.84
C ARG A 34 -3.79 -6.35 24.76
N LYS A 35 -2.66 -6.49 24.05
CA LYS A 35 -1.73 -5.35 23.84
C LYS A 35 -2.39 -4.25 23.02
N VAL A 36 -3.16 -4.63 21.98
CA VAL A 36 -3.91 -3.66 21.16
C VAL A 36 -4.99 -2.97 21.97
N ALA A 37 -5.76 -3.70 22.80
CA ALA A 37 -6.73 -3.12 23.73
C ALA A 37 -6.09 -2.08 24.66
N GLN A 38 -4.94 -2.42 25.23
CA GLN A 38 -4.18 -1.51 26.10
C GLN A 38 -3.73 -0.25 25.34
N ALA A 39 -3.25 -0.40 24.10
CA ALA A 39 -2.82 0.73 23.25
C ALA A 39 -4.00 1.66 22.88
N CYS A 40 -5.21 1.11 22.76
CA CYS A 40 -6.44 1.87 22.52
C CYS A 40 -7.13 2.36 23.81
N ASN A 41 -6.58 2.10 25.00
CA ASN A 41 -7.18 2.44 26.31
C ASN A 41 -8.59 1.87 26.48
N VAL A 42 -8.85 0.66 25.97
CA VAL A 42 -10.14 -0.04 26.13
C VAL A 42 -9.97 -1.30 27.02
N SER A 43 -11.11 -1.88 27.42
CA SER A 43 -11.08 -3.13 28.17
C SER A 43 -10.47 -4.26 27.35
N HIS A 44 -9.81 -5.23 27.99
CA HIS A 44 -9.23 -6.39 27.30
C HIS A 44 -10.27 -7.24 26.58
N ALA A 45 -11.55 -7.14 26.92
CA ALA A 45 -12.65 -7.82 26.25
C ALA A 45 -13.11 -7.10 24.96
N ALA A 46 -12.88 -5.79 24.83
CA ALA A 46 -13.40 -4.98 23.75
C ALA A 46 -12.95 -5.45 22.34
N PRO A 47 -11.66 -5.83 22.08
CA PRO A 47 -11.28 -6.31 20.77
C PRO A 47 -11.99 -7.60 20.33
N TYR A 48 -12.41 -8.45 21.28
CA TYR A 48 -13.06 -9.72 20.97
C TYR A 48 -14.48 -9.56 20.39
N SER A 49 -15.08 -8.37 20.49
CA SER A 49 -16.31 -8.05 19.76
C SER A 49 -16.09 -7.79 18.26
N HIS A 50 -14.83 -7.65 17.84
CA HIS A 50 -14.43 -7.35 16.45
C HIS A 50 -13.57 -8.42 15.81
N PHE A 51 -12.75 -9.11 16.61
CA PHE A 51 -11.76 -10.09 16.15
C PHE A 51 -11.70 -11.29 17.08
N SER A 52 -11.91 -12.49 16.54
CA SER A 52 -11.90 -13.73 17.34
C SER A 52 -10.50 -14.09 17.84
N ASN A 53 -9.45 -13.72 17.09
CA ASN A 53 -8.06 -14.02 17.39
C ASN A 53 -7.09 -13.02 16.74
N LYS A 54 -5.79 -13.20 17.00
CA LYS A 54 -4.70 -12.38 16.47
C LYS A 54 -4.62 -12.43 14.94
N GLU A 55 -4.88 -13.59 14.37
CA GLU A 55 -4.81 -13.85 12.92
C GLU A 55 -5.92 -13.09 12.17
N GLU A 56 -7.11 -13.01 12.76
CA GLU A 56 -8.21 -12.22 12.19
C GLU A 56 -7.91 -10.73 12.23
N LEU A 57 -7.38 -10.23 13.34
CA LEU A 57 -6.92 -8.83 13.43
C LEU A 57 -5.82 -8.55 12.38
N PHE A 58 -4.85 -9.47 12.24
CA PHE A 58 -3.77 -9.31 11.27
C PHE A 58 -4.29 -9.24 9.82
N ARG A 59 -5.20 -10.15 9.44
CA ARG A 59 -5.87 -10.09 8.13
C ARG A 59 -6.65 -8.80 7.93
N ALA A 60 -7.31 -8.29 8.98
CA ALA A 60 -8.03 -7.02 8.90
C ALA A 60 -7.08 -5.83 8.69
N MET A 61 -5.88 -5.84 9.27
CA MET A 61 -4.85 -4.82 9.02
C MET A 61 -4.40 -4.84 7.55
N GLN A 62 -4.11 -6.02 7.00
CA GLN A 62 -3.72 -6.17 5.59
C GLN A 62 -4.83 -5.69 4.65
N LEU A 63 -6.07 -6.09 4.92
CA LEU A 63 -7.23 -5.69 4.12
C LEU A 63 -7.45 -4.18 4.19
N HIS A 64 -7.35 -3.58 5.37
CA HIS A 64 -7.52 -2.14 5.59
C HIS A 64 -6.55 -1.31 4.73
N ILE A 65 -5.27 -1.68 4.73
CA ILE A 65 -4.26 -1.01 3.90
C ILE A 65 -4.55 -1.24 2.41
N THR A 66 -4.83 -2.49 2.03
CA THR A 66 -5.08 -2.88 0.63
C THR A 66 -6.30 -2.16 0.05
N GLU A 67 -7.39 -2.03 0.80
CA GLU A 67 -8.61 -1.35 0.37
C GLU A 67 -8.39 0.15 0.17
N GLN A 68 -7.72 0.83 1.12
CA GLN A 68 -7.41 2.25 1.00
C GLN A 68 -6.50 2.51 -0.21
N PHE A 69 -5.45 1.71 -0.37
CA PHE A 69 -4.54 1.84 -1.50
C PHE A 69 -5.25 1.58 -2.84
N THR A 70 -6.05 0.51 -2.91
CA THR A 70 -6.86 0.20 -4.08
C THR A 70 -7.78 1.36 -4.45
N ALA A 71 -8.45 1.98 -3.47
CA ALA A 71 -9.35 3.10 -3.72
C ALA A 71 -8.62 4.32 -4.33
N ILE A 72 -7.42 4.64 -3.84
CA ILE A 72 -6.60 5.73 -4.40
C ILE A 72 -6.19 5.42 -5.85
N LEU A 73 -5.75 4.20 -6.15
CA LEU A 73 -5.40 3.80 -7.51
C LEU A 73 -6.60 3.87 -8.45
N GLN A 74 -7.77 3.38 -8.02
CA GLN A 74 -9.00 3.43 -8.80
C GLN A 74 -9.47 4.86 -9.07
N GLN A 75 -9.41 5.75 -8.08
CA GLN A 75 -9.73 7.17 -8.27
C GLN A 75 -8.79 7.82 -9.28
N THR A 76 -7.50 7.47 -9.25
CA THR A 76 -6.52 7.98 -10.21
C THR A 76 -6.80 7.48 -11.63
N ILE A 77 -7.18 6.20 -11.77
CA ILE A 77 -7.61 5.63 -13.06
C ILE A 77 -8.81 6.41 -13.60
N LEU A 78 -9.87 6.55 -12.82
CA LEU A 78 -11.08 7.27 -13.23
C LEU A 78 -10.80 8.70 -13.69
N LYS A 79 -9.82 9.37 -13.07
CA LYS A 79 -9.50 10.77 -13.37
C LYS A 79 -8.59 10.95 -14.58
N TYR A 80 -7.64 10.04 -14.80
CA TYR A 80 -6.54 10.26 -15.75
C TYR A 80 -6.46 9.22 -16.87
N GLN A 81 -7.25 8.13 -16.86
CA GLN A 81 -7.24 7.12 -17.91
C GLN A 81 -7.43 7.75 -19.29
N GLY A 82 -6.60 7.38 -20.26
CA GLY A 82 -6.58 7.94 -21.60
C GLY A 82 -5.86 9.30 -21.73
N SER A 83 -5.40 9.90 -20.62
CA SER A 83 -4.57 11.11 -20.65
C SER A 83 -3.08 10.76 -20.81
N PRO A 84 -2.28 11.59 -21.53
CA PRO A 84 -0.83 11.47 -21.55
C PRO A 84 -0.17 11.52 -20.15
N MET A 85 -0.85 12.12 -19.17
CA MET A 85 -0.38 12.23 -17.79
C MET A 85 -0.66 10.97 -16.96
N PHE A 86 -1.42 10.00 -17.49
CA PHE A 86 -1.92 8.87 -16.70
C PHE A 86 -0.81 8.13 -15.95
N LEU A 87 0.24 7.70 -16.65
CA LEU A 87 1.31 6.91 -16.04
C LEU A 87 2.04 7.68 -14.93
N SER A 88 2.30 8.97 -15.15
CA SER A 88 2.93 9.85 -14.17
C SER A 88 2.04 10.04 -12.94
N GLU A 89 0.76 10.33 -13.12
CA GLU A 89 -0.17 10.54 -12.01
C GLU A 89 -0.47 9.24 -11.25
N PHE A 90 -0.48 8.10 -11.96
CA PHE A 90 -0.63 6.78 -11.34
C PHE A 90 0.57 6.40 -10.46
N GLY A 91 1.79 6.65 -10.94
CA GLY A 91 3.01 6.48 -10.15
C GLY A 91 3.07 7.43 -8.94
N LYS A 92 2.69 8.70 -9.12
CA LYS A 92 2.58 9.66 -8.00
C LYS A 92 1.59 9.21 -6.94
N ALA A 93 0.41 8.71 -7.35
CA ALA A 93 -0.62 8.24 -6.44
C ALA A 93 -0.09 7.08 -5.59
N TYR A 94 0.65 6.14 -6.22
CA TYR A 94 1.33 5.05 -5.52
C TYR A 94 2.28 5.58 -4.44
N ILE A 95 3.24 6.39 -4.82
CA ILE A 95 4.31 6.87 -3.93
C ILE A 95 3.72 7.75 -2.82
N SER A 96 2.82 8.69 -3.18
CA SER A 96 2.23 9.63 -2.21
C SER A 96 1.37 8.93 -1.16
N PHE A 97 0.67 7.84 -1.52
CA PHE A 97 -0.07 7.06 -0.54
C PHE A 97 0.82 6.56 0.59
N PHE A 98 1.99 6.03 0.27
CA PHE A 98 2.91 5.50 1.27
C PHE A 98 3.77 6.58 1.94
N ILE A 99 4.09 7.69 1.27
CA ILE A 99 4.73 8.85 1.94
C ILE A 99 3.83 9.37 3.06
N ASN A 100 2.52 9.46 2.81
CA ASN A 100 1.54 9.91 3.78
C ASN A 100 1.24 8.86 4.87
N ASN A 101 1.55 7.58 4.60
CA ASN A 101 1.31 6.45 5.49
C ASN A 101 2.53 5.51 5.55
N PRO A 102 3.70 5.99 6.00
CA PRO A 102 4.94 5.20 5.95
C PRO A 102 4.84 3.90 6.77
N GLN A 103 4.03 3.89 7.83
CA GLN A 103 3.74 2.70 8.64
C GLN A 103 3.05 1.59 7.83
N TYR A 104 2.30 1.92 6.78
CA TYR A 104 1.65 0.92 5.93
C TYR A 104 2.64 0.24 5.00
N PHE A 105 3.59 1.01 4.44
CA PHE A 105 4.65 0.43 3.61
C PHE A 105 5.55 -0.50 4.43
N GLU A 106 5.97 -0.05 5.62
CA GLU A 106 6.77 -0.85 6.54
C GLU A 106 6.05 -2.16 6.91
N PHE A 107 4.75 -2.10 7.26
CA PHE A 107 3.93 -3.26 7.59
C PHE A 107 3.84 -4.27 6.44
N LEU A 108 3.55 -3.80 5.22
CA LEU A 108 3.42 -4.68 4.04
C LEU A 108 4.74 -5.36 3.68
N LEU A 109 5.88 -4.66 3.78
CA LEU A 109 7.20 -5.21 3.47
C LEU A 109 7.66 -6.24 4.49
N GLN A 110 7.53 -5.93 5.79
CA GLN A 110 8.05 -6.78 6.87
C GLN A 110 7.30 -8.10 7.01
N GLN A 111 6.01 -8.13 6.69
CA GLN A 111 5.17 -9.28 6.97
C GLN A 111 5.09 -10.31 5.84
N GLY A 112 5.73 -10.05 4.67
CA GLY A 112 5.94 -11.05 3.61
C GLY A 112 4.69 -11.69 3.00
N ASN A 113 3.49 -11.17 3.32
CA ASN A 113 2.22 -11.79 2.94
C ASN A 113 1.61 -11.18 1.65
N MET A 114 2.36 -10.33 0.94
CA MET A 114 1.97 -9.91 -0.40
C MET A 114 2.43 -10.97 -1.39
N GLN A 115 1.49 -11.75 -1.89
CA GLN A 115 1.77 -12.63 -3.01
C GLN A 115 1.72 -11.81 -4.29
N ILE A 116 2.86 -11.66 -4.96
CA ILE A 116 2.99 -10.96 -6.24
C ILE A 116 3.53 -11.97 -7.25
N CYS A 117 2.73 -12.28 -8.26
CA CYS A 117 3.14 -13.02 -9.44
C CYS A 117 3.50 -12.03 -10.55
N LEU A 118 4.74 -12.03 -10.96
CA LEU A 118 5.26 -11.11 -11.97
C LEU A 118 4.89 -11.52 -13.39
N ASP A 119 4.62 -12.82 -13.62
CA ASP A 119 4.24 -13.33 -14.95
C ASP A 119 2.98 -12.62 -15.46
N ILE A 120 3.04 -12.02 -16.64
CA ILE A 120 1.90 -11.29 -17.21
C ILE A 120 0.76 -12.22 -17.65
N ASP A 121 1.07 -13.45 -18.03
CA ASP A 121 0.08 -14.45 -18.45
C ASP A 121 -0.50 -15.28 -17.31
N SER A 122 0.00 -15.10 -16.08
CA SER A 122 -0.50 -15.81 -14.91
C SER A 122 -1.95 -15.43 -14.61
N LYS A 123 -2.78 -16.46 -14.44
CA LYS A 123 -4.18 -16.35 -13.99
C LYS A 123 -4.31 -16.55 -12.48
N GLU A 124 -3.23 -16.37 -11.73
CA GLU A 124 -3.27 -16.56 -10.28
C GLU A 124 -4.29 -15.64 -9.62
N ARG A 125 -5.29 -16.28 -8.97
CA ARG A 125 -6.42 -15.58 -8.32
C ARG A 125 -6.03 -14.87 -7.03
N ASP A 126 -4.91 -15.28 -6.43
CA ASP A 126 -4.48 -14.83 -5.10
C ASP A 126 -3.40 -13.73 -5.15
N ASN A 127 -3.27 -13.07 -6.30
CA ASN A 127 -2.31 -11.98 -6.45
C ASN A 127 -2.76 -10.72 -5.69
N TYR A 128 -1.80 -9.97 -5.13
CA TYR A 128 -2.05 -8.72 -4.43
C TYR A 128 -2.83 -7.73 -5.31
N LYS A 129 -4.05 -7.39 -4.92
CA LYS A 129 -5.00 -6.63 -5.75
C LYS A 129 -4.45 -5.31 -6.32
N PRO A 130 -3.72 -4.47 -5.57
CA PRO A 130 -3.11 -3.27 -6.15
C PRO A 130 -2.10 -3.56 -7.26
N PHE A 131 -1.35 -4.67 -7.16
CA PHE A 131 -0.43 -5.11 -8.21
C PHE A 131 -1.19 -5.59 -9.45
N VAL A 132 -2.30 -6.32 -9.28
CA VAL A 132 -3.15 -6.72 -10.42
C VAL A 132 -3.65 -5.50 -11.18
N ILE A 133 -4.20 -4.52 -10.46
CA ILE A 133 -4.66 -3.26 -11.06
C ILE A 133 -3.52 -2.56 -11.79
N TYR A 134 -2.36 -2.45 -11.17
CA TYR A 134 -1.17 -1.87 -11.78
C TYR A 134 -0.81 -2.60 -13.10
N LYS A 135 -0.66 -3.92 -13.05
CA LYS A 135 -0.31 -4.77 -14.21
C LYS A 135 -1.31 -4.57 -15.36
N GLU A 136 -2.60 -4.64 -15.07
CA GLU A 136 -3.66 -4.44 -16.07
C GLU A 136 -3.58 -3.06 -16.74
N GLN A 137 -3.36 -1.99 -15.97
CA GLN A 137 -3.27 -0.64 -16.52
C GLN A 137 -2.03 -0.45 -17.40
N VAL A 138 -0.88 -0.97 -16.99
CA VAL A 138 0.34 -0.89 -17.79
C VAL A 138 0.20 -1.72 -19.09
N LEU A 139 -0.33 -2.94 -19.01
CA LEU A 139 -0.57 -3.76 -20.21
C LEU A 139 -1.58 -3.11 -21.16
N GLN A 140 -2.59 -2.43 -20.64
CA GLN A 140 -3.53 -1.66 -21.46
C GLN A 140 -2.84 -0.51 -22.22
N LEU A 141 -1.88 0.17 -21.62
CA LEU A 141 -1.09 1.20 -22.31
C LEU A 141 -0.23 0.59 -23.44
N LEU A 142 0.29 -0.62 -23.23
CA LEU A 142 1.16 -1.31 -24.18
C LEU A 142 0.39 -2.14 -25.23
N GLN A 143 -0.95 -2.11 -25.23
CA GLN A 143 -1.75 -3.00 -26.10
C GLN A 143 -1.49 -2.82 -27.59
N TYR A 144 -1.19 -1.59 -28.03
CA TYR A 144 -0.91 -1.26 -29.44
C TYR A 144 0.59 -1.12 -29.74
N SER A 145 1.47 -1.41 -28.80
CA SER A 145 2.91 -1.40 -29.03
C SER A 145 3.35 -2.66 -29.77
N ASP A 146 4.43 -2.56 -30.58
CA ASP A 146 5.06 -3.68 -31.28
C ASP A 146 5.95 -4.54 -30.34
N MET A 147 5.84 -4.36 -29.03
CA MET A 147 6.61 -5.12 -28.05
C MET A 147 6.16 -6.57 -28.00
N THR A 148 7.14 -7.49 -27.92
CA THR A 148 6.85 -8.91 -27.60
C THR A 148 6.29 -9.05 -26.17
N SER A 149 5.64 -10.18 -25.89
CA SER A 149 5.11 -10.45 -24.52
C SER A 149 6.23 -10.37 -23.48
N GLU A 150 7.41 -10.92 -23.75
CA GLU A 150 8.57 -10.85 -22.89
C GLU A 150 8.98 -9.39 -22.57
N LYS A 151 9.08 -8.54 -23.58
CA LYS A 151 9.39 -7.12 -23.40
C LYS A 151 8.31 -6.36 -22.64
N LYS A 152 7.04 -6.72 -22.81
CA LYS A 152 5.93 -6.15 -22.00
C LYS A 152 6.06 -6.55 -20.54
N GLU A 153 6.44 -7.80 -20.28
CA GLU A 153 6.69 -8.30 -18.92
C GLU A 153 7.87 -7.56 -18.27
N ASP A 154 9.00 -7.47 -18.97
CA ASP A 154 10.17 -6.71 -18.53
C ASP A 154 9.81 -5.26 -18.19
N PHE A 155 8.98 -4.60 -19.02
CA PHE A 155 8.54 -3.23 -18.79
C PHE A 155 7.66 -3.12 -17.53
N VAL A 156 6.71 -4.04 -17.35
CA VAL A 156 5.85 -4.08 -16.14
C VAL A 156 6.73 -4.25 -14.91
N ILE A 157 7.68 -5.16 -14.92
CA ILE A 157 8.58 -5.41 -13.79
C ILE A 157 9.47 -4.18 -13.50
N ALA A 158 10.10 -3.61 -14.52
CA ALA A 158 11.02 -2.48 -14.38
C ALA A 158 10.29 -1.24 -13.82
N LEU A 159 9.12 -0.93 -14.35
CA LEU A 159 8.31 0.21 -13.89
C LEU A 159 7.82 0.02 -12.45
N PHE A 160 7.38 -1.20 -12.09
CA PHE A 160 7.01 -1.53 -10.72
C PHE A 160 8.19 -1.37 -9.76
N ALA A 161 9.34 -1.93 -10.12
CA ALA A 161 10.57 -1.83 -9.33
C ALA A 161 11.00 -0.36 -9.13
N TYR A 162 10.86 0.48 -10.17
CA TYR A 162 11.17 1.91 -10.09
C TYR A 162 10.29 2.64 -9.08
N VAL A 163 8.98 2.53 -9.22
CA VAL A 163 8.01 3.18 -8.34
C VAL A 163 8.12 2.65 -6.91
N HIS A 164 8.29 1.34 -6.76
CA HIS A 164 8.48 0.69 -5.46
C HIS A 164 9.80 1.12 -4.80
N GLY A 165 10.88 1.20 -5.56
CA GLY A 165 12.17 1.70 -5.09
C GLY A 165 12.14 3.16 -4.63
N LEU A 166 11.48 4.05 -5.39
CA LEU A 166 11.27 5.44 -4.97
C LEU A 166 10.45 5.51 -3.67
N THR A 167 9.41 4.68 -3.55
CA THR A 167 8.60 4.61 -2.33
C THR A 167 9.44 4.15 -1.14
N ALA A 168 10.27 3.12 -1.31
CA ALA A 168 11.16 2.65 -0.27
C ALA A 168 12.11 3.76 0.19
N LEU A 169 12.79 4.45 -0.74
CA LEU A 169 13.68 5.56 -0.42
C LEU A 169 12.95 6.69 0.32
N ALA A 170 11.73 7.03 -0.09
CA ALA A 170 10.96 8.12 0.48
C ALA A 170 10.38 7.82 1.88
N THR A 171 10.21 6.54 2.22
CA THR A 171 9.64 6.11 3.51
C THR A 171 10.69 5.64 4.53
N MET A 172 11.93 5.37 4.09
CA MET A 172 13.01 4.92 4.97
C MET A 172 13.51 6.04 5.88
N LYS A 173 13.56 5.77 7.20
CA LYS A 173 13.96 6.75 8.23
C LYS A 173 15.43 7.18 8.16
N ASN A 174 16.29 6.37 7.55
CA ASN A 174 17.74 6.60 7.43
C ASN A 174 18.14 7.14 6.05
N VAL A 175 17.21 7.48 5.20
CA VAL A 175 17.45 8.14 3.92
C VAL A 175 17.25 9.65 4.10
N HIS A 176 18.31 10.42 3.85
CA HIS A 176 18.26 11.87 3.93
C HIS A 176 18.20 12.48 2.53
N TYR A 177 17.16 13.27 2.28
CA TYR A 177 17.01 14.05 1.06
C TYR A 177 16.70 15.50 1.44
N SER A 178 17.45 16.44 0.84
CA SER A 178 17.36 17.87 1.18
C SER A 178 16.10 18.57 0.68
N LYS A 179 15.36 17.92 -0.23
CA LYS A 179 14.11 18.43 -0.81
C LYS A 179 12.92 17.62 -0.30
N LYS A 180 11.72 18.17 -0.37
CA LYS A 180 10.51 17.40 -0.10
C LYS A 180 10.26 16.43 -1.25
N TRP A 181 9.95 15.19 -0.91
CA TRP A 181 9.68 14.15 -1.90
C TRP A 181 8.51 14.52 -2.80
N GLU A 182 7.42 15.07 -2.22
CA GLU A 182 6.21 15.45 -2.93
C GLU A 182 6.51 16.46 -4.06
N ASP A 183 7.42 17.40 -3.83
CA ASP A 183 7.81 18.41 -4.81
C ASP A 183 8.64 17.83 -5.97
N LYS A 184 9.25 16.66 -5.75
CA LYS A 184 10.17 16.04 -6.72
C LYS A 184 9.60 14.83 -7.46
N LEU A 185 8.45 14.28 -7.01
CA LEU A 185 7.88 13.06 -7.62
C LEU A 185 7.63 13.23 -9.12
N SER A 186 7.14 14.38 -9.55
CA SER A 186 6.90 14.65 -10.98
C SER A 186 8.17 14.54 -11.81
N ASP A 187 9.23 15.21 -11.38
CA ASP A 187 10.52 15.22 -12.09
C ASP A 187 11.13 13.80 -12.11
N LEU A 188 11.11 13.12 -10.96
CA LEU A 188 11.66 11.77 -10.84
C LEU A 188 10.92 10.77 -11.73
N ILE A 189 9.59 10.79 -11.75
CA ILE A 189 8.80 9.88 -12.57
C ILE A 189 8.99 10.20 -14.05
N GLN A 190 9.08 11.48 -14.43
CA GLN A 190 9.35 11.88 -15.82
C GLN A 190 10.72 11.44 -16.32
N THR A 191 11.73 11.35 -15.44
CA THR A 191 13.06 10.86 -15.82
C THR A 191 13.01 9.45 -16.43
N PHE A 192 12.07 8.61 -15.98
CA PHE A 192 11.88 7.26 -16.52
C PHE A 192 11.01 7.24 -17.80
N SER A 193 10.23 8.31 -18.04
CA SER A 193 9.25 8.38 -19.14
C SER A 193 9.78 9.06 -20.41
N CYS A 194 11.02 9.55 -20.41
CA CYS A 194 11.52 10.42 -21.48
C CYS A 194 11.88 9.73 -22.81
N ASP A 195 11.79 8.39 -22.94
CA ASP A 195 12.22 7.65 -24.14
C ASP A 195 11.22 6.57 -24.62
N PHE A 196 9.92 6.74 -24.38
CA PHE A 196 8.89 5.79 -24.85
C PHE A 196 7.84 6.44 -25.74
#